data_3fb66536ab8e1e241cf7f58db2283e6f
#
_entry.id   3fb66536ab8e1e241cf7f58db2283e6f
#
_cell.length_a   1.000
_cell.length_b   1.000
_cell.length_c   1.000
_cell.angle_alpha   90.00
_cell.angle_beta   90.00
_cell.angle_gamma   90.00
#
_symmetry.space_group_name_H-M   'P 1'
#
loop_
_entity.id
_entity.type
_entity.pdbx_description
1 polymer ?
#
loop_
_entity_poly.entity_id
_entity_poly.type
_entity_poly.pdbx_seq_one_letter_code
_entity_poly.pdbx_strand_id
1 'polypeptide(L)'
;MKLVDGNTKISNLLSRRWMLLNPDSKINQILISPSREQSKRFNSQSFKNNSNPIMGIEMPLWNPQNPFFYVVRDDLLHPLVNGNKARKLDALLPLLEDFSIADVVTCGGCQSAHSAAVAVACSERGIKSHLLLRGERPKILTGYCLISYLYGEGTFVPRSVYANRETMLVTHSNSIAGNSGTVFSTDDLLGGRIEVGRRTPNVAIVNEGASDVVSLLGVFRLVKYLSQDHILGEERRVRLIVDAGTGSTAIGLGIAASLLGFA
;
A
#
# COMPACT_ATOMS: atom_id res chain seq x y z
N MET A 1 -31.80 4.27 6.54
CA MET A 1 -30.90 5.42 6.77
C MET A 1 -29.99 5.53 5.55
N LYS A 2 -30.03 6.64 4.86
CA LYS A 2 -29.77 6.81 3.44
C LYS A 2 -28.30 6.63 3.04
N LEU A 3 -28.05 5.78 2.02
CA LEU A 3 -26.77 5.61 1.28
C LEU A 3 -26.16 6.93 0.76
N VAL A 4 -26.96 8.00 0.66
CA VAL A 4 -26.50 9.35 0.23
C VAL A 4 -25.41 9.93 1.15
N ASP A 5 -25.34 9.52 2.42
CA ASP A 5 -24.38 10.05 3.40
C ASP A 5 -22.97 9.39 3.28
N GLY A 6 -22.90 8.15 2.83
CA GLY A 6 -21.63 7.41 2.67
C GLY A 6 -20.78 7.94 1.52
N ASN A 7 -21.37 8.17 0.36
CA ASN A 7 -20.66 8.63 -0.83
C ASN A 7 -20.12 10.06 -0.66
N THR A 8 -20.86 10.92 0.02
CA THR A 8 -20.43 12.28 0.38
C THR A 8 -19.27 12.25 1.38
N LYS A 9 -19.33 11.39 2.39
CA LYS A 9 -18.27 11.24 3.39
C LYS A 9 -16.97 10.73 2.76
N ILE A 10 -17.05 9.70 1.89
CA ILE A 10 -15.88 9.19 1.17
C ILE A 10 -15.32 10.26 0.23
N SER A 11 -16.15 10.98 -0.50
CA SER A 11 -15.69 12.05 -1.39
C SER A 11 -14.92 13.12 -0.62
N ASN A 12 -15.37 13.50 0.57
CA ASN A 12 -14.65 14.43 1.44
C ASN A 12 -13.31 13.84 1.95
N LEU A 13 -13.27 12.56 2.33
CA LEU A 13 -12.05 11.88 2.73
C LEU A 13 -11.04 11.77 1.59
N LEU A 14 -11.51 11.62 0.36
CA LEU A 14 -10.69 11.53 -0.84
C LEU A 14 -10.33 12.89 -1.44
N SER A 15 -10.93 14.00 -0.97
CA SER A 15 -10.60 15.37 -1.38
C SER A 15 -9.34 15.87 -0.69
N ARG A 16 -8.20 15.30 -1.04
CA ARG A 16 -6.88 15.62 -0.48
C ARG A 16 -5.77 15.54 -1.51
N ARG A 17 -4.58 16.00 -1.17
CA ARG A 17 -3.38 15.80 -1.96
C ARG A 17 -2.93 14.33 -1.92
N TRP A 18 -2.44 13.80 -3.02
CA TRP A 18 -2.03 12.42 -3.20
C TRP A 18 -0.61 12.34 -3.76
N MET A 19 0.08 11.25 -3.46
CA MET A 19 1.39 10.95 -4.02
C MET A 19 1.30 10.57 -5.50
N LEU A 20 0.36 9.69 -5.84
CA LEU A 20 0.21 9.17 -7.19
C LEU A 20 -0.58 10.16 -8.06
N LEU A 21 0.05 10.67 -9.11
CA LEU A 21 -0.60 11.53 -10.11
C LEU A 21 -1.63 10.74 -10.93
N ASN A 22 -1.29 9.50 -11.29
CA ASN A 22 -2.14 8.57 -12.01
C ASN A 22 -2.40 7.34 -11.14
N PRO A 23 -3.47 7.33 -10.33
CA PRO A 23 -3.78 6.24 -9.42
C PRO A 23 -4.49 5.07 -10.10
N ASP A 24 -4.94 5.23 -11.34
CA ASP A 24 -5.74 4.26 -12.06
C ASP A 24 -4.87 3.09 -12.50
N SER A 25 -5.11 1.95 -11.88
CA SER A 25 -4.36 0.75 -12.21
C SER A 25 -4.80 0.18 -13.53
N LYS A 26 -3.83 -0.18 -14.35
CA LYS A 26 -4.11 -1.03 -15.51
C LYS A 26 -4.76 -2.34 -15.07
N ILE A 27 -5.75 -2.81 -15.80
CA ILE A 27 -6.42 -4.07 -15.56
C ILE A 27 -6.10 -5.01 -16.71
N ASN A 28 -5.59 -6.19 -16.38
CA ASN A 28 -5.36 -7.26 -17.35
C ASN A 28 -6.39 -8.38 -17.13
N GLN A 29 -6.78 -9.06 -18.19
CA GLN A 29 -7.57 -10.29 -18.12
C GLN A 29 -6.66 -11.48 -18.36
N ILE A 30 -6.74 -12.48 -17.49
CA ILE A 30 -6.01 -13.73 -17.64
C ILE A 30 -6.98 -14.81 -18.08
N LEU A 31 -6.80 -15.29 -19.28
CA LEU A 31 -7.57 -16.41 -19.85
C LEU A 31 -6.89 -17.72 -19.45
N ILE A 32 -7.68 -18.68 -18.99
CA ILE A 32 -7.19 -20.00 -18.58
C ILE A 32 -7.66 -21.01 -19.61
N SER A 33 -6.75 -21.79 -20.16
CA SER A 33 -7.07 -22.88 -21.09
C SER A 33 -6.29 -24.14 -20.73
N PRO A 34 -6.83 -25.33 -21.03
CA PRO A 34 -6.07 -26.57 -20.92
C PRO A 34 -4.79 -26.47 -21.75
N SER A 35 -3.66 -26.89 -21.20
CA SER A 35 -2.41 -26.94 -21.98
C SER A 35 -2.53 -28.01 -23.05
N ARG A 36 -2.08 -27.70 -24.28
CA ARG A 36 -2.01 -28.65 -25.38
C ARG A 36 -0.85 -29.66 -25.27
N GLU A 37 0.05 -29.45 -24.32
CA GLU A 37 1.17 -30.36 -24.10
C GLU A 37 0.70 -31.62 -23.38
N GLN A 38 0.73 -32.73 -24.10
CA GLN A 38 0.42 -34.07 -23.61
C GLN A 38 1.52 -34.66 -22.73
N SER A 39 2.00 -33.92 -21.72
CA SER A 39 2.84 -34.56 -20.71
C SER A 39 1.95 -35.27 -19.69
N LYS A 40 2.02 -36.57 -19.70
CA LYS A 40 1.13 -37.56 -19.06
C LYS A 40 1.05 -37.53 -17.53
N ARG A 41 1.49 -36.46 -16.82
CA ARG A 41 1.56 -36.48 -15.36
C ARG A 41 0.82 -35.36 -14.60
N PHE A 42 0.45 -34.26 -15.26
CA PHE A 42 -0.33 -33.19 -14.61
C PHE A 42 -1.27 -32.55 -15.62
N ASN A 43 -2.50 -32.22 -15.21
CA ASN A 43 -3.39 -31.33 -15.95
C ASN A 43 -2.74 -29.93 -15.98
N SER A 44 -1.84 -29.69 -16.94
CA SER A 44 -1.22 -28.39 -17.10
C SER A 44 -2.24 -27.42 -17.68
N GLN A 45 -2.35 -26.24 -17.05
CA GLN A 45 -3.15 -25.14 -17.56
C GLN A 45 -2.22 -24.10 -18.18
N SER A 46 -2.63 -23.49 -19.27
CA SER A 46 -1.95 -22.36 -19.87
C SER A 46 -2.69 -21.07 -19.53
N PHE A 47 -1.93 -20.01 -19.28
CA PHE A 47 -2.44 -18.68 -18.93
C PHE A 47 -2.07 -17.72 -20.06
N LYS A 48 -3.09 -17.10 -20.67
CA LYS A 48 -2.89 -16.07 -21.69
C LYS A 48 -3.28 -14.71 -21.14
N ASN A 49 -2.33 -13.78 -21.16
CA ASN A 49 -2.54 -12.40 -20.72
C ASN A 49 -3.16 -11.57 -21.85
N ASN A 50 -4.31 -10.98 -21.58
CA ASN A 50 -4.93 -9.95 -22.39
C ASN A 50 -4.73 -8.59 -21.68
N SER A 51 -3.89 -7.74 -22.23
CA SER A 51 -3.55 -6.44 -21.63
C SER A 51 -4.56 -5.32 -21.92
N ASN A 52 -5.53 -5.57 -22.79
CA ASN A 52 -6.59 -4.62 -23.15
C ASN A 52 -7.94 -5.35 -23.13
N PRO A 53 -8.42 -5.75 -21.94
CA PRO A 53 -9.70 -6.43 -21.83
C PRO A 53 -10.86 -5.46 -22.11
N ILE A 54 -11.99 -6.04 -22.50
CA ILE A 54 -13.25 -5.32 -22.54
C ILE A 54 -13.71 -5.13 -21.09
N MET A 55 -14.00 -3.88 -20.73
CA MET A 55 -14.42 -3.48 -19.38
C MET A 55 -15.81 -2.81 -19.45
N GLY A 56 -16.37 -2.52 -18.30
CA GLY A 56 -17.67 -1.87 -18.19
C GLY A 56 -18.84 -2.76 -18.57
N ILE A 57 -19.86 -2.18 -19.17
CA ILE A 57 -21.13 -2.87 -19.48
C ILE A 57 -20.95 -4.04 -20.47
N GLU A 58 -19.98 -3.94 -21.37
CA GLU A 58 -19.69 -4.97 -22.39
C GLU A 58 -18.77 -6.09 -21.87
N MET A 59 -18.37 -6.05 -20.61
CA MET A 59 -17.50 -7.04 -19.99
C MET A 59 -18.10 -8.44 -20.07
N PRO A 60 -17.37 -9.46 -20.55
CA PRO A 60 -17.91 -10.80 -20.71
C PRO A 60 -18.33 -11.40 -19.35
N LEU A 61 -19.40 -12.20 -19.38
CA LEU A 61 -19.79 -12.99 -18.22
C LEU A 61 -18.81 -14.15 -18.03
N TRP A 62 -18.52 -14.46 -16.78
CA TRP A 62 -17.69 -15.61 -16.45
C TRP A 62 -18.35 -16.91 -16.94
N ASN A 63 -17.54 -17.75 -17.60
CA ASN A 63 -18.00 -19.02 -18.18
C ASN A 63 -17.04 -20.14 -17.76
N PRO A 64 -17.55 -21.25 -17.16
CA PRO A 64 -16.73 -22.40 -16.77
C PRO A 64 -15.95 -23.06 -17.92
N GLN A 65 -16.45 -22.99 -19.16
CA GLN A 65 -15.77 -23.55 -20.33
C GLN A 65 -14.57 -22.70 -20.78
N ASN A 66 -14.59 -21.41 -20.50
CA ASN A 66 -13.51 -20.46 -20.78
C ASN A 66 -13.25 -19.60 -19.55
N PRO A 67 -12.68 -20.17 -18.49
CA PRO A 67 -12.48 -19.46 -17.23
C PRO A 67 -11.44 -18.35 -17.41
N PHE A 68 -11.69 -17.24 -16.72
CA PHE A 68 -10.79 -16.10 -16.70
C PHE A 68 -10.90 -15.35 -15.36
N PHE A 69 -9.91 -14.51 -15.09
CA PHE A 69 -9.95 -13.54 -14.00
C PHE A 69 -9.26 -12.25 -14.41
N TYR A 70 -9.54 -11.19 -13.69
CA TYR A 70 -8.89 -9.89 -13.90
C TYR A 70 -7.80 -9.67 -12.86
N VAL A 71 -6.73 -9.01 -13.27
CA VAL A 71 -5.60 -8.63 -12.41
C VAL A 71 -5.49 -7.11 -12.40
N VAL A 72 -5.68 -6.51 -11.25
CA VAL A 72 -5.39 -5.09 -11.02
C VAL A 72 -3.88 -4.94 -10.86
N ARG A 73 -3.24 -4.22 -11.78
CA ARG A 73 -1.79 -4.11 -11.92
C ARG A 73 -1.22 -2.97 -11.08
N ASP A 74 -1.42 -3.03 -9.76
CA ASP A 74 -0.85 -2.06 -8.83
C ASP A 74 0.70 -2.09 -8.80
N ASP A 75 1.29 -3.18 -9.29
CA ASP A 75 2.73 -3.30 -9.51
C ASP A 75 3.28 -2.31 -10.55
N LEU A 76 2.42 -1.72 -11.38
CA LEU A 76 2.79 -0.74 -12.40
C LEU A 76 2.63 0.72 -11.93
N LEU A 77 2.13 0.97 -10.72
CA LEU A 77 1.91 2.31 -10.20
C LEU A 77 3.21 3.09 -9.95
N HIS A 78 4.28 2.38 -9.64
CA HIS A 78 5.59 2.99 -9.37
C HIS A 78 6.71 1.98 -9.69
N PRO A 79 7.84 2.41 -10.25
CA PRO A 79 8.90 1.49 -10.68
C PRO A 79 9.56 0.70 -9.55
N LEU A 80 9.65 1.26 -8.33
CA LEU A 80 10.32 0.64 -7.18
C LEU A 80 9.39 0.41 -5.98
N VAL A 81 8.28 1.15 -5.86
CA VAL A 81 7.30 1.00 -4.79
C VAL A 81 6.16 0.11 -5.30
N ASN A 82 6.29 -1.18 -5.12
CA ASN A 82 5.43 -2.16 -5.76
C ASN A 82 4.09 -2.37 -5.06
N GLY A 83 3.08 -2.64 -5.87
CA GLY A 83 1.79 -3.18 -5.48
C GLY A 83 1.05 -2.29 -4.46
N ASN A 84 0.43 -2.93 -3.50
CA ASN A 84 -0.34 -2.27 -2.46
C ASN A 84 0.44 -1.26 -1.60
N LYS A 85 1.79 -1.25 -1.67
CA LYS A 85 2.59 -0.29 -0.92
C LYS A 85 2.50 1.11 -1.51
N ALA A 86 2.44 1.23 -2.84
CA ALA A 86 2.17 2.51 -3.49
C ALA A 86 0.82 3.08 -3.04
N ARG A 87 -0.24 2.24 -2.99
CA ARG A 87 -1.56 2.64 -2.49
C ARG A 87 -1.53 3.12 -1.04
N LYS A 88 -0.84 2.38 -0.16
CA LYS A 88 -0.77 2.71 1.25
C LYS A 88 -0.02 4.01 1.54
N LEU A 89 1.01 4.31 0.75
CA LEU A 89 1.79 5.53 0.88
C LEU A 89 1.14 6.73 0.19
N ASP A 90 0.16 6.51 -0.68
CA ASP A 90 -0.46 7.51 -1.54
C ASP A 90 -1.04 8.71 -0.77
N ALA A 91 -1.72 8.47 0.35
CA ALA A 91 -2.24 9.53 1.22
C ALA A 91 -1.26 9.95 2.33
N LEU A 92 -0.36 9.05 2.71
CA LEU A 92 0.56 9.28 3.83
C LEU A 92 1.65 10.30 3.47
N LEU A 93 2.30 10.15 2.32
CA LEU A 93 3.44 10.99 1.98
C LEU A 93 3.12 12.49 1.89
N PRO A 94 1.99 12.91 1.29
CA PRO A 94 1.60 14.31 1.35
C PRO A 94 1.42 14.85 2.76
N LEU A 95 0.93 14.04 3.71
CA LEU A 95 0.84 14.44 5.12
C LEU A 95 2.23 14.65 5.72
N LEU A 96 3.19 13.78 5.45
CA LEU A 96 4.56 13.95 5.94
C LEU A 96 5.16 15.27 5.45
N GLU A 97 4.93 15.63 4.20
CA GLU A 97 5.37 16.92 3.63
C GLU A 97 4.65 18.11 4.26
N ASP A 98 3.31 18.03 4.41
CA ASP A 98 2.48 19.12 4.98
C ASP A 98 2.89 19.45 6.42
N PHE A 99 3.32 18.44 7.19
CA PHE A 99 3.82 18.60 8.54
C PHE A 99 5.34 18.77 8.63
N SER A 100 6.01 18.97 7.50
CA SER A 100 7.47 19.18 7.45
C SER A 100 8.24 18.11 8.22
N ILE A 101 7.85 16.84 8.04
CA ILE A 101 8.53 15.69 8.64
C ILE A 101 9.90 15.54 7.98
N ALA A 102 10.95 15.57 8.78
CA ALA A 102 12.33 15.41 8.32
C ALA A 102 12.77 13.96 8.31
N ASP A 103 12.29 13.18 9.27
CA ASP A 103 12.69 11.80 9.51
C ASP A 103 11.47 10.90 9.68
N VAL A 104 11.52 9.70 9.06
CA VAL A 104 10.50 8.65 9.19
C VAL A 104 11.15 7.42 9.81
N VAL A 105 10.55 6.88 10.86
CA VAL A 105 10.96 5.60 11.45
C VAL A 105 9.93 4.53 11.16
N THR A 106 10.38 3.40 10.64
CA THR A 106 9.52 2.24 10.42
C THR A 106 10.26 0.94 10.67
N CYS A 107 9.55 -0.19 10.62
CA CYS A 107 10.17 -1.49 10.80
C CYS A 107 9.65 -2.54 9.82
N GLY A 108 10.41 -3.64 9.67
CA GLY A 108 10.04 -4.75 8.82
C GLY A 108 11.03 -5.90 8.90
N GLY A 109 10.73 -7.00 8.22
CA GLY A 109 11.71 -8.06 7.99
C GLY A 109 12.80 -7.62 7.01
N CYS A 110 13.90 -8.37 6.93
CA CYS A 110 15.00 -8.07 6.01
C CYS A 110 14.55 -7.90 4.54
N GLN A 111 13.59 -8.72 4.08
CA GLN A 111 13.00 -8.63 2.72
C GLN A 111 11.63 -7.95 2.73
N SER A 112 11.45 -6.93 3.58
CA SER A 112 10.19 -6.20 3.66
C SER A 112 9.98 -5.27 2.46
N ALA A 113 9.00 -5.57 1.63
CA ALA A 113 8.55 -4.67 0.58
C ALA A 113 8.04 -3.32 1.12
N HIS A 114 7.54 -3.30 2.39
CA HIS A 114 7.13 -2.07 3.05
C HIS A 114 8.32 -1.18 3.39
N SER A 115 9.35 -1.72 4.04
CA SER A 115 10.54 -0.94 4.39
C SER A 115 11.22 -0.36 3.15
N ALA A 116 11.35 -1.16 2.09
CA ALA A 116 11.89 -0.70 0.81
C ALA A 116 11.03 0.41 0.19
N ALA A 117 9.70 0.27 0.23
CA ALA A 117 8.77 1.27 -0.29
C ALA A 117 8.86 2.59 0.46
N VAL A 118 8.92 2.55 1.79
CA VAL A 118 9.11 3.76 2.63
C VAL A 118 10.45 4.41 2.31
N ALA A 119 11.54 3.63 2.21
CA ALA A 119 12.86 4.14 1.90
C ALA A 119 12.88 4.92 0.57
N VAL A 120 12.37 4.31 -0.51
CA VAL A 120 12.30 4.95 -1.84
C VAL A 120 11.44 6.21 -1.80
N ALA A 121 10.21 6.08 -1.30
CA ALA A 121 9.25 7.17 -1.34
C ALA A 121 9.64 8.38 -0.47
N CYS A 122 10.31 8.15 0.67
CA CYS A 122 10.90 9.21 1.49
C CYS A 122 12.10 9.86 0.80
N SER A 123 13.01 9.05 0.24
CA SER A 123 14.20 9.54 -0.47
C SER A 123 13.85 10.45 -1.64
N GLU A 124 12.82 10.13 -2.42
CA GLU A 124 12.32 10.98 -3.52
C GLU A 124 11.82 12.35 -3.07
N ARG A 125 11.58 12.54 -1.76
CA ARG A 125 11.07 13.77 -1.15
C ARG A 125 12.07 14.46 -0.22
N GLY A 126 13.29 13.94 -0.17
CA GLY A 126 14.32 14.46 0.74
C GLY A 126 14.03 14.20 2.23
N ILE A 127 13.12 13.26 2.54
CA ILE A 127 12.82 12.79 3.88
C ILE A 127 13.77 11.63 4.20
N LYS A 128 14.41 11.64 5.36
CA LYS A 128 15.24 10.53 5.81
C LYS A 128 14.37 9.39 6.33
N SER A 129 14.73 8.16 6.02
CA SER A 129 14.02 6.98 6.53
C SER A 129 14.94 6.07 7.33
N HIS A 130 14.56 5.77 8.56
CA HIS A 130 15.24 4.88 9.50
C HIS A 130 14.48 3.57 9.57
N LEU A 131 15.10 2.50 9.09
CA LEU A 131 14.46 1.21 8.87
C LEU A 131 14.98 0.20 9.89
N LEU A 132 14.17 -0.16 10.88
CA LEU A 132 14.49 -1.17 11.88
C LEU A 132 14.19 -2.56 11.32
N LEU A 133 15.23 -3.24 10.83
CA LEU A 133 15.11 -4.51 10.12
C LEU A 133 15.31 -5.69 11.07
N ARG A 134 14.34 -6.60 11.12
CA ARG A 134 14.35 -7.76 12.01
C ARG A 134 15.41 -8.78 11.63
N GLY A 135 16.27 -9.13 12.57
CA GLY A 135 17.27 -10.20 12.47
C GLY A 135 18.69 -9.70 12.29
N GLU A 136 19.50 -10.45 11.59
CA GLU A 136 20.90 -10.14 11.34
C GLU A 136 21.14 -9.64 9.91
N ARG A 137 22.17 -8.84 9.73
CA ARG A 137 22.55 -8.34 8.42
C ARG A 137 23.07 -9.51 7.55
N PRO A 138 22.48 -9.75 6.38
CA PRO A 138 22.98 -10.78 5.47
C PRO A 138 24.35 -10.38 4.90
N LYS A 139 25.18 -11.38 4.59
CA LYS A 139 26.51 -11.14 3.98
C LYS A 139 26.41 -10.40 2.63
N ILE A 140 25.36 -10.70 1.86
CA ILE A 140 25.08 -10.08 0.57
C ILE A 140 23.69 -9.48 0.61
N LEU A 141 23.57 -8.19 0.33
CA LEU A 141 22.29 -7.52 0.24
C LEU A 141 21.65 -7.81 -1.11
N THR A 142 20.42 -8.29 -1.11
CA THR A 142 19.64 -8.59 -2.33
C THR A 142 18.18 -8.15 -2.18
N GLY A 143 17.46 -8.05 -3.29
CA GLY A 143 16.03 -7.77 -3.30
C GLY A 143 15.65 -6.51 -2.52
N TYR A 144 14.57 -6.57 -1.72
CA TYR A 144 14.10 -5.42 -0.94
C TYR A 144 15.07 -4.96 0.15
N CYS A 145 15.93 -5.86 0.66
CA CYS A 145 16.99 -5.47 1.60
C CYS A 145 17.99 -4.53 0.93
N LEU A 146 18.40 -4.82 -0.28
CA LEU A 146 19.30 -3.95 -1.05
C LEU A 146 18.66 -2.59 -1.33
N ILE A 147 17.39 -2.56 -1.78
CA ILE A 147 16.66 -1.32 -2.02
C ILE A 147 16.57 -0.49 -0.74
N SER A 148 16.24 -1.12 0.39
CA SER A 148 16.17 -0.45 1.70
C SER A 148 17.48 0.27 2.06
N TYR A 149 18.62 -0.35 1.77
CA TYR A 149 19.94 0.21 2.03
C TYR A 149 20.41 1.27 1.03
N LEU A 150 19.91 1.21 -0.20
CA LEU A 150 20.24 2.22 -1.22
C LEU A 150 19.51 3.55 -0.99
N TYR A 151 18.32 3.49 -0.41
CA TYR A 151 17.43 4.66 -0.29
C TYR A 151 17.14 5.09 1.16
N GLY A 152 17.54 4.29 2.16
CA GLY A 152 17.28 4.58 3.57
C GLY A 152 18.39 4.08 4.50
N GLU A 153 18.25 4.40 5.76
CA GLU A 153 19.18 4.01 6.83
C GLU A 153 18.68 2.73 7.51
N GLY A 154 19.25 1.58 7.14
CA GLY A 154 18.86 0.28 7.69
C GLY A 154 19.64 -0.10 8.95
N THR A 155 18.97 -0.35 10.05
CA THR A 155 19.52 -0.89 11.30
C THR A 155 18.94 -2.27 11.57
N PHE A 156 19.79 -3.29 11.72
CA PHE A 156 19.34 -4.63 12.10
C PHE A 156 19.12 -4.71 13.61
N VAL A 157 17.97 -5.26 13.98
CA VAL A 157 17.57 -5.39 15.39
C VAL A 157 17.32 -6.86 15.74
N PRO A 158 17.73 -7.33 16.94
CA PRO A 158 17.46 -8.69 17.40
C PRO A 158 15.97 -8.99 17.43
N ARG A 159 15.60 -10.25 17.21
CA ARG A 159 14.20 -10.69 17.22
C ARG A 159 13.48 -10.43 18.54
N SER A 160 14.22 -10.49 19.66
CA SER A 160 13.69 -10.17 20.99
C SER A 160 13.29 -8.71 21.15
N VAL A 161 14.08 -7.78 20.61
CA VAL A 161 13.76 -6.34 20.57
C VAL A 161 12.60 -6.08 19.63
N TYR A 162 12.62 -6.72 18.44
CA TYR A 162 11.56 -6.59 17.44
C TYR A 162 10.20 -7.11 17.92
N ALA A 163 10.16 -8.03 18.90
CA ALA A 163 8.91 -8.52 19.48
C ALA A 163 8.08 -7.39 20.11
N ASN A 164 8.74 -6.36 20.68
CA ASN A 164 8.12 -5.17 21.26
C ASN A 164 8.21 -3.98 20.28
N ARG A 165 7.61 -4.14 19.10
CA ARG A 165 7.75 -3.18 17.97
C ARG A 165 7.38 -1.74 18.32
N GLU A 166 6.30 -1.55 19.04
CA GLU A 166 5.82 -0.22 19.43
C GLU A 166 6.88 0.50 20.29
N THR A 167 7.34 -0.12 21.37
CA THR A 167 8.38 0.44 22.23
C THR A 167 9.67 0.68 21.44
N MET A 168 10.06 -0.25 20.58
CA MET A 168 11.26 -0.13 19.74
C MET A 168 11.16 1.10 18.81
N LEU A 169 10.04 1.28 18.12
CA LEU A 169 9.82 2.40 17.20
C LEU A 169 9.84 3.73 17.97
N VAL A 170 9.11 3.83 19.08
CA VAL A 170 9.07 5.04 19.91
C VAL A 170 10.44 5.38 20.47
N THR A 171 11.17 4.42 21.03
CA THR A 171 12.50 4.64 21.59
C THR A 171 13.48 5.14 20.52
N HIS A 172 13.48 4.54 19.34
CA HIS A 172 14.36 4.96 18.25
C HIS A 172 13.99 6.34 17.72
N SER A 173 12.69 6.61 17.56
CA SER A 173 12.20 7.93 17.11
C SER A 173 12.57 9.05 18.09
N ASN A 174 12.44 8.81 19.38
CA ASN A 174 12.85 9.77 20.41
C ASN A 174 14.37 10.02 20.39
N SER A 175 15.17 9.00 20.10
CA SER A 175 16.62 9.17 19.94
C SER A 175 16.98 10.07 18.76
N ILE A 176 16.23 9.99 17.64
CA ILE A 176 16.41 10.84 16.46
C ILE A 176 15.93 12.26 16.74
N ALA A 177 14.75 12.41 17.34
CA ALA A 177 14.16 13.70 17.67
C ALA A 177 15.03 14.49 18.67
N GLY A 178 15.75 13.81 19.57
CA GLY A 178 16.56 14.42 20.62
C GLY A 178 15.71 15.25 21.60
N ASN A 179 16.34 16.22 22.24
CA ASN A 179 15.68 17.04 23.29
C ASN A 179 14.74 18.12 22.72
N SER A 180 14.87 18.47 21.45
CA SER A 180 14.14 19.59 20.83
C SER A 180 13.15 19.15 19.74
N GLY A 181 13.23 17.91 19.28
CA GLY A 181 12.36 17.37 18.24
C GLY A 181 11.04 16.84 18.79
N THR A 182 10.13 16.60 17.87
CA THR A 182 8.80 16.02 18.18
C THR A 182 8.58 14.74 17.39
N VAL A 183 8.02 13.73 18.07
CA VAL A 183 7.66 12.45 17.46
C VAL A 183 6.14 12.41 17.29
N PHE A 184 5.71 12.06 16.07
CA PHE A 184 4.31 11.97 15.69
C PHE A 184 3.96 10.55 15.26
N SER A 185 2.78 10.09 15.64
CA SER A 185 2.13 8.99 14.96
C SER A 185 1.47 9.47 13.66
N THR A 186 1.19 8.56 12.75
CA THR A 186 0.43 8.88 11.52
C THR A 186 -1.00 9.34 11.83
N ASP A 187 -1.59 8.89 12.95
CA ASP A 187 -2.93 9.29 13.40
C ASP A 187 -2.93 10.74 13.91
N ASP A 188 -1.86 11.18 14.59
CA ASP A 188 -1.68 12.56 14.98
C ASP A 188 -1.65 13.48 13.76
N LEU A 189 -0.89 13.10 12.73
CA LEU A 189 -0.81 13.84 11.47
C LEU A 189 -2.16 13.89 10.76
N LEU A 190 -2.89 12.79 10.73
CA LEU A 190 -4.21 12.72 10.10
C LEU A 190 -5.25 13.59 10.82
N GLY A 191 -5.15 13.71 12.14
CA GLY A 191 -6.03 14.51 12.99
C GLY A 191 -5.85 16.02 12.86
N GLY A 192 -4.73 16.49 12.29
CA GLY A 192 -4.45 17.92 12.03
C GLY A 192 -4.39 18.79 13.30
N ARG A 193 -4.21 18.20 14.49
CA ARG A 193 -4.34 18.88 15.79
C ARG A 193 -3.03 19.46 16.34
N ILE A 194 -2.01 19.62 15.50
CA ILE A 194 -0.65 19.86 15.96
C ILE A 194 -0.11 21.16 15.38
N GLU A 195 0.34 22.07 16.23
CA GLU A 195 1.20 23.18 15.84
C GLU A 195 2.63 22.65 15.63
N VAL A 196 3.04 22.56 14.37
CA VAL A 196 4.38 22.11 14.00
C VAL A 196 5.37 23.26 14.15
N GLY A 197 6.31 23.13 15.09
CA GLY A 197 7.43 24.05 15.19
C GLY A 197 8.33 23.97 13.94
N ARG A 198 8.44 25.06 13.19
CA ARG A 198 9.20 25.11 11.91
C ARG A 198 10.72 24.90 12.05
N ARG A 199 11.27 24.76 13.25
CA ARG A 199 12.72 24.71 13.53
C ARG A 199 13.21 23.47 14.27
N THR A 200 12.35 22.51 14.56
CA THR A 200 12.71 21.29 15.29
C THR A 200 12.62 20.09 14.37
N PRO A 201 13.48 19.07 14.51
CA PRO A 201 13.35 17.86 13.72
C PRO A 201 12.04 17.13 14.07
N ASN A 202 11.14 17.08 13.11
CA ASN A 202 9.88 16.36 13.23
C ASN A 202 10.08 14.94 12.73
N VAL A 203 9.80 13.96 13.57
CA VAL A 203 9.97 12.54 13.30
C VAL A 203 8.59 11.88 13.25
N ALA A 204 8.29 11.13 12.20
CA ALA A 204 7.06 10.37 12.11
C ALA A 204 7.31 8.86 12.27
N ILE A 205 6.45 8.18 13.02
CA ILE A 205 6.42 6.72 13.10
C ILE A 205 5.40 6.20 12.08
N VAL A 206 5.86 5.31 11.19
CA VAL A 206 5.01 4.56 10.27
C VAL A 206 5.03 3.08 10.68
N ASN A 207 3.87 2.54 11.00
CA ASN A 207 3.76 1.17 11.50
C ASN A 207 4.16 0.11 10.47
N GLU A 208 4.52 -1.10 10.94
CA GLU A 208 4.89 -2.23 10.10
C GLU A 208 3.83 -2.48 9.02
N GLY A 209 4.27 -2.55 7.77
CA GLY A 209 3.40 -2.78 6.63
C GLY A 209 2.54 -1.58 6.23
N ALA A 210 2.78 -0.38 6.76
CA ALA A 210 1.90 0.78 6.68
C ALA A 210 0.47 0.37 7.07
N SER A 211 0.31 -0.18 8.29
CA SER A 211 -1.00 -0.61 8.83
C SER A 211 -1.73 0.52 9.55
N ASP A 212 -1.44 1.72 9.19
CA ASP A 212 -2.00 2.96 9.74
C ASP A 212 -3.34 3.32 9.07
N VAL A 213 -4.19 4.06 9.77
CA VAL A 213 -5.52 4.44 9.25
C VAL A 213 -5.43 5.23 7.94
N VAL A 214 -4.47 6.16 7.84
CA VAL A 214 -4.26 6.96 6.63
C VAL A 214 -3.99 6.09 5.38
N SER A 215 -3.38 4.93 5.57
CA SER A 215 -3.07 3.99 4.48
C SER A 215 -4.31 3.35 3.84
N LEU A 216 -5.44 3.33 4.54
CA LEU A 216 -6.71 2.83 4.01
C LEU A 216 -7.26 3.74 2.91
N LEU A 217 -6.95 5.03 2.95
CA LEU A 217 -7.49 6.02 2.01
C LEU A 217 -7.06 5.75 0.57
N GLY A 218 -5.81 5.31 0.35
CA GLY A 218 -5.36 4.91 -0.98
C GLY A 218 -6.04 3.64 -1.50
N VAL A 219 -6.44 2.74 -0.59
CA VAL A 219 -7.25 1.57 -0.93
C VAL A 219 -8.70 1.98 -1.25
N PHE A 220 -9.27 2.94 -0.53
CA PHE A 220 -10.59 3.51 -0.84
C PHE A 220 -10.60 4.16 -2.23
N ARG A 221 -9.52 4.89 -2.57
CA ARG A 221 -9.33 5.46 -3.91
C ARG A 221 -9.34 4.39 -5.00
N LEU A 222 -8.72 3.22 -4.75
CA LEU A 222 -8.78 2.08 -5.67
C LEU A 222 -10.20 1.55 -5.83
N VAL A 223 -10.94 1.31 -4.75
CA VAL A 223 -12.32 0.80 -4.84
C VAL A 223 -13.22 1.80 -5.58
N LYS A 224 -13.07 3.11 -5.31
CA LYS A 224 -13.79 4.16 -6.05
C LYS A 224 -13.46 4.14 -7.55
N TYR A 225 -12.22 3.85 -7.94
CA TYR A 225 -11.86 3.66 -9.34
C TYR A 225 -12.52 2.40 -9.94
N LEU A 226 -12.46 1.28 -9.22
CA LEU A 226 -13.02 0.02 -9.70
C LEU A 226 -14.55 0.05 -9.82
N SER A 227 -15.25 0.82 -9.00
CA SER A 227 -16.73 0.93 -9.03
C SER A 227 -17.27 1.76 -10.19
N GLN A 228 -16.42 2.44 -10.95
CA GLN A 228 -16.87 3.22 -12.12
C GLN A 228 -17.51 2.32 -13.19
N ASP A 229 -18.57 2.82 -13.84
CA ASP A 229 -19.35 2.07 -14.83
C ASP A 229 -18.53 1.55 -16.02
N HIS A 230 -17.52 2.30 -16.43
CA HIS A 230 -16.62 1.90 -17.52
C HIS A 230 -15.52 0.92 -17.07
N ILE A 231 -15.43 0.60 -15.77
CA ILE A 231 -14.48 -0.37 -15.20
C ILE A 231 -15.23 -1.64 -14.82
N LEU A 232 -15.75 -1.74 -13.60
CA LEU A 232 -16.52 -2.90 -13.13
C LEU A 232 -18.01 -2.58 -12.97
N GLY A 233 -18.36 -1.30 -12.69
CA GLY A 233 -19.72 -0.86 -12.37
C GLY A 233 -20.20 -1.28 -10.98
N GLU A 234 -21.25 -0.63 -10.48
CA GLU A 234 -21.81 -0.91 -9.15
C GLU A 234 -22.77 -2.10 -9.15
N GLU A 235 -23.41 -2.41 -10.29
CA GLU A 235 -24.45 -3.46 -10.39
C GLU A 235 -23.90 -4.88 -10.52
N ARG A 236 -22.58 -5.05 -10.67
CA ARG A 236 -21.96 -6.36 -10.88
C ARG A 236 -21.51 -6.99 -9.57
N ARG A 237 -21.84 -8.26 -9.41
CA ARG A 237 -21.25 -9.08 -8.33
C ARG A 237 -19.81 -9.42 -8.68
N VAL A 238 -18.88 -8.87 -7.92
CA VAL A 238 -17.45 -9.05 -8.09
C VAL A 238 -16.86 -9.74 -6.86
N ARG A 239 -15.99 -10.71 -7.09
CA ARG A 239 -15.20 -11.33 -6.02
C ARG A 239 -13.79 -10.77 -6.06
N LEU A 240 -13.40 -10.03 -5.04
CA LEU A 240 -12.03 -9.55 -4.86
C LEU A 240 -11.20 -10.61 -4.14
N ILE A 241 -10.05 -10.95 -4.72
CA ILE A 241 -9.07 -11.87 -4.11
C ILE A 241 -7.80 -11.07 -3.87
N VAL A 242 -7.32 -11.07 -2.64
CA VAL A 242 -6.12 -10.32 -2.22
C VAL A 242 -5.31 -11.14 -1.24
N ASP A 243 -3.98 -11.06 -1.34
CA ASP A 243 -3.08 -11.59 -0.32
C ASP A 243 -3.07 -10.67 0.91
N ALA A 244 -3.10 -11.27 2.11
CA ALA A 244 -3.25 -10.55 3.36
C ALA A 244 -2.06 -10.82 4.31
N GLY A 245 -1.00 -10.01 4.22
CA GLY A 245 0.07 -9.99 5.22
C GLY A 245 -0.41 -9.39 6.54
N THR A 246 -0.33 -8.06 6.72
CA THR A 246 -0.88 -7.36 7.91
C THR A 246 -2.40 -7.23 7.89
N GLY A 247 -3.07 -7.60 6.80
CA GLY A 247 -4.53 -7.55 6.66
C GLY A 247 -5.10 -6.17 6.30
N SER A 248 -4.39 -5.08 6.46
CA SER A 248 -4.93 -3.73 6.28
C SER A 248 -5.45 -3.45 4.85
N THR A 249 -4.83 -4.03 3.80
CA THR A 249 -5.37 -3.91 2.43
C THR A 249 -6.73 -4.60 2.30
N ALA A 250 -6.87 -5.82 2.83
CA ALA A 250 -8.13 -6.56 2.79
C ALA A 250 -9.24 -5.84 3.58
N ILE A 251 -8.90 -5.31 4.75
CA ILE A 251 -9.82 -4.50 5.57
C ILE A 251 -10.24 -3.24 4.80
N GLY A 252 -9.29 -2.53 4.21
CA GLY A 252 -9.56 -1.33 3.41
C GLY A 252 -10.47 -1.60 2.21
N LEU A 253 -10.25 -2.70 1.49
CA LEU A 253 -11.12 -3.13 0.38
C LEU A 253 -12.55 -3.41 0.88
N GLY A 254 -12.71 -4.17 1.96
CA GLY A 254 -14.02 -4.51 2.53
C GLY A 254 -14.79 -3.28 3.01
N ILE A 255 -14.13 -2.39 3.76
CA ILE A 255 -14.77 -1.15 4.24
C ILE A 255 -15.17 -0.26 3.06
N ALA A 256 -14.26 -0.03 2.11
CA ALA A 256 -14.54 0.82 0.95
C ALA A 256 -15.67 0.26 0.07
N ALA A 257 -15.68 -1.06 -0.19
CA ALA A 257 -16.74 -1.73 -0.93
C ALA A 257 -18.09 -1.53 -0.23
N SER A 258 -18.14 -1.78 1.09
CA SER A 258 -19.37 -1.58 1.87
C SER A 258 -19.87 -0.14 1.86
N LEU A 259 -18.98 0.85 1.96
CA LEU A 259 -19.34 2.27 1.99
C LEU A 259 -19.78 2.80 0.62
N LEU A 260 -19.23 2.27 -0.47
CA LEU A 260 -19.57 2.65 -1.84
C LEU A 260 -20.72 1.85 -2.43
N GLY A 261 -21.28 0.87 -1.69
CA GLY A 261 -22.31 -0.02 -2.21
C GLY A 261 -21.81 -1.01 -3.26
N PHE A 262 -20.52 -1.19 -3.36
CA PHE A 262 -19.85 -2.13 -4.26
C PHE A 262 -19.89 -3.53 -3.63
N ALA A 263 -20.91 -4.32 -3.96
CA ALA A 263 -21.21 -5.62 -3.34
C ALA A 263 -20.79 -6.81 -4.21
#